data_cdd1e2514b69840247b426605b83bc48
#
_entry.id   cdd1e2514b69840247b426605b83bc48
#
_cell.length_a   1.000
_cell.length_b   1.000
_cell.length_c   1.000
_cell.angle_alpha   90.00
_cell.angle_beta   90.00
_cell.angle_gamma   90.00
#
_symmetry.space_group_name_H-M   'P 1'
#
loop_
_entity.id
_entity.type
_entity.pdbx_description
1 polymer ?
#
loop_
_entity_poly.entity_id
_entity_poly.type
_entity_poly.pdbx_seq_one_letter_code
_entity_poly.pdbx_strand_id
1 'polypeptide(L)'
;MRIGKIALLSSLFLVFAFAQEKADLPIFTDVTQQSGIRFEHTIGDDEISSILEATGSGCAFLDYDGDGLMDIYAVNGKYLEGISESDSRFKGVRTISRLYRNKGDGTFEDVTEKAGIAASGYGMGVAVGDYDNDGWPDIYVTNYGKNILYHNNGNGTFTDVTEKAGVACGQWSTGAIWIDYDKDGYLDLFVGNYLEFDPKYRLYYEADVYPGPLAYPGQMSVLYHNNHDGTFTDVSQKAGITKKGRAMGVLSADYDDDGWPDIFVANDAMQNYMYHNNGNGTFTEVGMECGVAFGQHGNTVASMGGDFADFDGDGKLDLIVPAMNYIGVFRNLGGGLFEEVSVPTGVARISAQFWSWGGDLMDYDNDGHQDLLIVNGDGHRLSEKQEQLLMRNEAGPDGRRIFVDVSRSSGPFFDSRYVARGLATGDFDNDGDLDFFVLNIDQPSVLLRNDGGNRNNWIALRLVGTKSNKDGIGARVTVRAGDLTQVDEKMSASSYLSQNDPRLHFGLGKRPKIDEITVKWPRGTVQKLRDVKVNQFLTVTEP
;
A
#
# COMPACT_ATOMS: atom_id res chain seq x y z
N MET A 1 13.42 70.97 -42.66
CA MET A 1 12.28 70.10 -42.29
C MET A 1 12.57 68.71 -42.82
N ARG A 2 13.07 67.80 -41.98
CA ARG A 2 13.39 66.41 -42.38
C ARG A 2 12.55 65.52 -41.50
N ILE A 3 11.63 64.77 -42.12
CA ILE A 3 10.74 63.81 -41.49
C ILE A 3 11.49 62.48 -41.38
N GLY A 4 11.75 62.06 -40.15
CA GLY A 4 12.35 60.75 -39.85
C GLY A 4 11.31 59.64 -39.97
N LYS A 5 11.65 58.57 -40.68
CA LYS A 5 10.88 57.33 -40.76
C LYS A 5 11.17 56.48 -39.52
N ILE A 6 10.16 56.19 -38.72
CA ILE A 6 10.19 55.20 -37.64
C ILE A 6 9.92 53.85 -38.32
N ALA A 7 10.88 52.93 -38.25
CA ALA A 7 10.70 51.54 -38.64
C ALA A 7 10.14 50.75 -37.43
N LEU A 8 8.92 50.24 -37.58
CA LEU A 8 8.34 49.26 -36.65
C LEU A 8 8.99 47.89 -36.93
N LEU A 9 9.78 47.40 -35.97
CA LEU A 9 10.18 45.98 -35.93
C LEU A 9 9.03 45.19 -35.31
N SER A 10 8.31 44.43 -36.12
CA SER A 10 7.38 43.40 -35.66
C SER A 10 8.19 42.13 -35.32
N SER A 11 8.39 41.86 -34.04
CA SER A 11 8.89 40.59 -33.52
C SER A 11 7.83 39.50 -33.69
N LEU A 12 8.06 38.61 -34.65
CA LEU A 12 7.29 37.38 -34.82
C LEU A 12 7.69 36.39 -33.73
N PHE A 13 6.88 36.25 -32.69
CA PHE A 13 6.98 35.12 -31.76
C PHE A 13 6.50 33.86 -32.49
N LEU A 14 7.43 33.00 -32.93
CA LEU A 14 7.14 31.64 -33.33
C LEU A 14 6.79 30.84 -32.04
N VAL A 15 5.51 30.64 -31.82
CA VAL A 15 5.03 29.64 -30.87
C VAL A 15 5.23 28.27 -31.53
N PHE A 16 6.30 27.56 -31.17
CA PHE A 16 6.40 26.14 -31.44
C PHE A 16 5.37 25.44 -30.55
N ALA A 17 4.21 25.17 -31.09
CA ALA A 17 3.33 24.17 -30.57
C ALA A 17 3.99 22.80 -30.83
N PHE A 18 4.68 22.26 -29.85
CA PHE A 18 4.92 20.81 -29.81
C PHE A 18 3.54 20.16 -29.75
N ALA A 19 3.06 19.64 -30.86
CA ALA A 19 2.04 18.62 -30.84
C ALA A 19 2.72 17.38 -30.19
N GLN A 20 2.62 17.27 -28.87
CA GLN A 20 2.86 16.03 -28.19
C GLN A 20 1.83 15.07 -28.79
N GLU A 21 2.28 14.04 -29.52
CA GLU A 21 1.41 12.91 -29.83
C GLU A 21 0.75 12.53 -28.52
N LYS A 22 -0.58 12.61 -28.47
CA LYS A 22 -1.33 12.10 -27.33
C LYS A 22 -0.96 10.61 -27.26
N ALA A 23 -0.03 10.27 -26.38
CA ALA A 23 0.21 8.87 -26.07
C ALA A 23 -1.16 8.28 -25.74
N ASP A 24 -1.47 7.15 -26.33
CA ASP A 24 -2.71 6.43 -26.10
C ASP A 24 -2.54 5.78 -24.71
N LEU A 25 -2.84 6.55 -23.66
CA LEU A 25 -2.69 6.11 -22.28
C LEU A 25 -3.60 4.91 -22.02
N PRO A 26 -3.19 3.97 -21.15
CA PRO A 26 -4.07 2.92 -20.67
C PRO A 26 -5.33 3.49 -20.04
N ILE A 27 -6.43 2.76 -20.13
CA ILE A 27 -7.72 3.14 -19.55
C ILE A 27 -8.14 2.10 -18.54
N PHE A 28 -8.49 2.54 -17.35
CA PHE A 28 -9.04 1.67 -16.33
C PHE A 28 -10.54 1.51 -16.49
N THR A 29 -10.98 0.27 -16.65
CA THR A 29 -12.38 -0.12 -16.81
C THR A 29 -12.92 -0.74 -15.54
N ASP A 30 -14.02 -0.21 -15.00
CA ASP A 30 -14.73 -0.82 -13.87
C ASP A 30 -15.38 -2.15 -14.32
N VAL A 31 -14.83 -3.25 -13.82
CA VAL A 31 -15.30 -4.61 -14.10
C VAL A 31 -16.00 -5.26 -12.91
N THR A 32 -16.27 -4.50 -11.83
CA THR A 32 -16.82 -5.01 -10.58
C THR A 32 -18.11 -5.80 -10.77
N GLN A 33 -19.04 -5.25 -11.54
CA GLN A 33 -20.32 -5.92 -11.77
C GLN A 33 -20.16 -7.21 -12.57
N GLN A 34 -19.32 -7.19 -13.62
CA GLN A 34 -19.03 -8.35 -14.47
C GLN A 34 -18.26 -9.42 -13.72
N SER A 35 -17.34 -9.02 -12.85
CA SER A 35 -16.54 -9.95 -12.06
C SER A 35 -17.32 -10.74 -11.02
N GLY A 36 -18.55 -10.31 -10.69
CA GLY A 36 -19.38 -10.98 -9.67
C GLY A 36 -19.07 -10.56 -8.23
N ILE A 37 -18.11 -9.66 -8.01
CA ILE A 37 -17.84 -9.10 -6.68
C ILE A 37 -19.04 -8.25 -6.23
N ARG A 38 -19.47 -8.47 -4.97
CA ARG A 38 -20.63 -7.81 -4.34
C ARG A 38 -20.30 -7.39 -2.92
N PHE A 39 -19.14 -6.75 -2.76
CA PHE A 39 -18.67 -6.30 -1.47
C PHE A 39 -18.98 -4.82 -1.26
N GLU A 40 -19.54 -4.53 -0.10
CA GLU A 40 -19.75 -3.18 0.41
C GLU A 40 -19.20 -3.14 1.84
N HIS A 41 -18.22 -2.26 2.05
CA HIS A 41 -17.66 -2.06 3.38
C HIS A 41 -18.64 -1.27 4.24
N THR A 42 -18.91 -1.75 5.44
CA THR A 42 -19.69 -0.99 6.43
C THR A 42 -18.84 -0.56 7.62
N ILE A 43 -19.08 0.63 8.09
CA ILE A 43 -18.58 1.13 9.38
C ILE A 43 -19.45 0.67 10.56
N GLY A 44 -20.59 0.02 10.27
CA GLY A 44 -21.56 -0.42 11.28
C GLY A 44 -22.55 0.67 11.68
N ASP A 45 -22.54 1.80 11.00
CA ASP A 45 -23.43 2.94 11.20
C ASP A 45 -23.87 3.56 9.88
N ASP A 46 -24.86 4.47 9.92
CA ASP A 46 -25.39 5.16 8.75
C ASP A 46 -24.64 6.47 8.45
N GLU A 47 -23.89 6.99 9.44
CA GLU A 47 -23.05 8.18 9.34
C GLU A 47 -21.75 7.98 10.13
N ILE A 48 -20.70 8.76 9.83
CA ILE A 48 -19.47 8.77 10.62
C ILE A 48 -19.71 9.58 11.90
N SER A 49 -19.87 8.92 13.02
CA SER A 49 -20.13 9.51 14.34
C SER A 49 -18.92 9.44 15.28
N SER A 50 -17.89 8.68 14.91
CA SER A 50 -16.67 8.49 15.69
C SER A 50 -15.44 8.35 14.82
N ILE A 51 -14.26 8.56 15.41
CA ILE A 51 -12.97 8.37 14.72
C ILE A 51 -12.77 6.89 14.32
N LEU A 52 -13.39 5.95 15.02
CA LEU A 52 -13.33 4.52 14.67
C LEU A 52 -14.00 4.24 13.32
N GLU A 53 -15.16 4.83 13.10
CA GLU A 53 -15.92 4.68 11.85
C GLU A 53 -15.26 5.39 10.67
N ALA A 54 -14.50 6.46 10.96
CA ALA A 54 -13.78 7.23 9.95
C ALA A 54 -12.65 6.45 9.26
N THR A 55 -12.05 5.47 9.94
CA THR A 55 -10.82 4.80 9.46
C THR A 55 -11.07 3.85 8.28
N GLY A 56 -12.24 3.19 8.20
CA GLY A 56 -12.49 2.19 7.17
C GLY A 56 -11.52 1.01 7.26
N SER A 57 -11.29 0.30 6.16
CA SER A 57 -10.42 -0.87 6.16
C SER A 57 -9.64 -1.09 4.86
N GLY A 58 -8.72 -2.06 4.91
CA GLY A 58 -7.86 -2.48 3.82
C GLY A 58 -8.35 -3.72 3.08
N CYS A 59 -7.61 -4.08 2.02
CA CYS A 59 -7.83 -5.24 1.18
C CYS A 59 -6.49 -5.86 0.73
N ALA A 60 -6.53 -7.09 0.21
CA ALA A 60 -5.33 -7.74 -0.28
C ALA A 60 -5.60 -8.53 -1.56
N PHE A 61 -4.59 -8.55 -2.45
CA PHE A 61 -4.43 -9.60 -3.45
C PHE A 61 -3.57 -10.73 -2.87
N LEU A 62 -3.95 -11.97 -3.15
CA LEU A 62 -3.22 -13.17 -2.73
C LEU A 62 -3.60 -14.35 -3.63
N ASP A 63 -2.72 -15.33 -3.76
CA ASP A 63 -3.01 -16.64 -4.38
C ASP A 63 -3.19 -17.67 -3.27
N TYR A 64 -4.43 -17.73 -2.67
CA TYR A 64 -4.63 -18.53 -1.46
C TYR A 64 -4.71 -20.04 -1.71
N ASP A 65 -5.06 -20.48 -2.93
CA ASP A 65 -5.22 -21.89 -3.29
C ASP A 65 -4.12 -22.42 -4.23
N GLY A 66 -3.12 -21.58 -4.55
CA GLY A 66 -1.91 -21.95 -5.28
C GLY A 66 -2.15 -22.19 -6.78
N ASP A 67 -3.24 -21.64 -7.35
CA ASP A 67 -3.57 -21.83 -8.76
C ASP A 67 -2.91 -20.80 -9.70
N GLY A 68 -2.21 -19.82 -9.14
CA GLY A 68 -1.48 -18.77 -9.88
C GLY A 68 -2.31 -17.58 -10.28
N LEU A 69 -3.57 -17.50 -9.83
CA LEU A 69 -4.47 -16.38 -10.03
C LEU A 69 -4.54 -15.54 -8.75
N MET A 70 -4.68 -14.22 -8.90
CA MET A 70 -4.83 -13.36 -7.73
C MET A 70 -6.26 -13.33 -7.24
N ASP A 71 -6.47 -13.82 -6.03
CA ASP A 71 -7.71 -13.74 -5.26
C ASP A 71 -7.78 -12.42 -4.51
N ILE A 72 -8.96 -12.09 -3.95
CA ILE A 72 -9.17 -10.83 -3.22
C ILE A 72 -9.68 -11.13 -1.83
N TYR A 73 -9.00 -10.58 -0.81
CA TYR A 73 -9.53 -10.51 0.55
C TYR A 73 -9.92 -9.07 0.89
N ALA A 74 -11.20 -8.85 1.24
CA ALA A 74 -11.76 -7.55 1.56
C ALA A 74 -12.19 -7.50 3.03
N VAL A 75 -11.59 -6.59 3.80
CA VAL A 75 -11.84 -6.46 5.25
C VAL A 75 -13.10 -5.63 5.51
N ASN A 76 -13.91 -6.02 6.50
CA ASN A 76 -15.18 -5.36 6.81
C ASN A 76 -15.27 -4.93 8.27
N GLY A 77 -15.98 -3.83 8.50
CA GLY A 77 -16.45 -3.40 9.81
C GLY A 77 -17.77 -4.04 10.22
N LYS A 78 -18.31 -3.63 11.36
CA LYS A 78 -19.58 -4.11 11.88
C LYS A 78 -20.19 -3.13 12.88
N TYR A 79 -21.47 -3.32 13.18
CA TYR A 79 -22.14 -2.65 14.30
C TYR A 79 -21.44 -2.97 15.63
N LEU A 80 -21.22 -1.96 16.45
CA LEU A 80 -20.65 -2.07 17.80
C LEU A 80 -21.61 -1.46 18.83
N GLU A 81 -22.11 -2.28 19.74
CA GLU A 81 -22.99 -1.80 20.82
C GLU A 81 -22.27 -0.76 21.69
N GLY A 82 -22.93 0.40 21.88
CA GLY A 82 -22.42 1.53 22.67
C GLY A 82 -21.41 2.43 21.93
N ILE A 83 -21.12 2.17 20.66
CA ILE A 83 -20.34 3.02 19.76
C ILE A 83 -21.23 3.46 18.60
N SER A 84 -21.70 2.50 17.79
CA SER A 84 -22.61 2.79 16.66
C SER A 84 -23.98 3.25 17.18
N GLU A 85 -24.68 4.06 16.40
CA GLU A 85 -26.00 4.60 16.72
C GLU A 85 -27.01 3.48 16.97
N SER A 86 -27.88 3.66 17.97
CA SER A 86 -28.80 2.60 18.44
C SER A 86 -29.88 2.21 17.43
N ASP A 87 -30.14 3.05 16.43
CA ASP A 87 -31.10 2.88 15.34
C ASP A 87 -30.43 2.59 13.98
N SER A 88 -29.10 2.40 13.95
CA SER A 88 -28.37 2.01 12.74
C SER A 88 -29.00 0.81 12.06
N ARG A 89 -29.10 0.86 10.72
CA ARG A 89 -29.56 -0.24 9.86
C ARG A 89 -28.72 -1.52 10.00
N PHE A 90 -27.50 -1.40 10.50
CA PHE A 90 -26.57 -2.52 10.68
C PHE A 90 -26.75 -3.25 12.02
N LYS A 91 -27.59 -2.73 12.92
CA LYS A 91 -27.85 -3.38 14.21
C LYS A 91 -28.48 -4.77 14.03
N GLY A 92 -27.76 -5.79 14.53
CA GLY A 92 -28.16 -7.19 14.39
C GLY A 92 -27.89 -7.79 12.99
N VAL A 93 -27.29 -7.03 12.07
CA VAL A 93 -26.83 -7.54 10.78
C VAL A 93 -25.47 -8.20 10.94
N ARG A 94 -25.30 -9.40 10.42
CA ARG A 94 -24.00 -10.07 10.38
C ARG A 94 -23.19 -9.52 9.19
N THR A 95 -22.18 -8.74 9.48
CA THR A 95 -21.19 -8.27 8.51
C THR A 95 -19.87 -9.00 8.75
N ILE A 96 -19.20 -9.42 7.68
CA ILE A 96 -17.94 -10.16 7.71
C ILE A 96 -17.04 -9.71 6.58
N SER A 97 -15.73 -9.87 6.75
CA SER A 97 -14.76 -9.82 5.67
C SER A 97 -15.05 -10.89 4.63
N ARG A 98 -14.60 -10.71 3.40
CA ARG A 98 -14.87 -11.63 2.29
C ARG A 98 -13.60 -12.09 1.61
N LEU A 99 -13.56 -13.38 1.26
CA LEU A 99 -12.56 -13.96 0.36
C LEU A 99 -13.23 -14.30 -0.96
N TYR A 100 -12.74 -13.70 -2.04
CA TYR A 100 -13.20 -13.92 -3.39
C TYR A 100 -12.15 -14.71 -4.16
N ARG A 101 -12.50 -15.93 -4.58
CA ARG A 101 -11.66 -16.77 -5.42
C ARG A 101 -11.75 -16.33 -6.88
N ASN A 102 -10.62 -16.08 -7.51
CA ASN A 102 -10.52 -15.83 -8.94
C ASN A 102 -10.71 -17.13 -9.73
N LYS A 103 -11.52 -17.11 -10.79
CA LYS A 103 -11.79 -18.30 -11.62
C LYS A 103 -10.99 -18.31 -12.93
N GLY A 104 -10.15 -17.29 -13.18
CA GLY A 104 -9.35 -17.17 -14.39
C GLY A 104 -10.14 -16.80 -15.66
N ASP A 105 -11.41 -16.46 -15.54
CA ASP A 105 -12.29 -16.03 -16.64
C ASP A 105 -12.77 -14.58 -16.48
N GLY A 106 -12.08 -13.81 -15.60
CA GLY A 106 -12.45 -12.45 -15.22
C GLY A 106 -13.57 -12.38 -14.19
N THR A 107 -14.00 -13.54 -13.63
CA THR A 107 -15.04 -13.59 -12.59
C THR A 107 -14.52 -14.20 -11.29
N PHE A 108 -15.17 -13.84 -10.19
CA PHE A 108 -14.82 -14.27 -8.84
C PHE A 108 -15.99 -15.01 -8.17
N GLU A 109 -15.65 -15.92 -7.23
CA GLU A 109 -16.60 -16.63 -6.39
C GLU A 109 -16.37 -16.26 -4.92
N ASP A 110 -17.41 -15.88 -4.18
CA ASP A 110 -17.33 -15.71 -2.73
C ASP A 110 -17.19 -17.09 -2.06
N VAL A 111 -16.00 -17.37 -1.54
CA VAL A 111 -15.67 -18.64 -0.88
C VAL A 111 -15.53 -18.52 0.62
N THR A 112 -15.87 -17.37 1.21
CA THR A 112 -15.64 -17.01 2.62
C THR A 112 -16.08 -18.07 3.61
N GLU A 113 -17.32 -18.54 3.48
CA GLU A 113 -17.87 -19.57 4.41
C GLU A 113 -17.24 -20.94 4.15
N LYS A 114 -17.01 -21.30 2.90
CA LYS A 114 -16.38 -22.57 2.49
C LYS A 114 -14.91 -22.62 2.94
N ALA A 115 -14.21 -21.51 2.86
CA ALA A 115 -12.82 -21.38 3.28
C ALA A 115 -12.67 -21.31 4.82
N GLY A 116 -13.76 -21.15 5.59
CA GLY A 116 -13.70 -21.10 7.06
C GLY A 116 -13.16 -19.78 7.63
N ILE A 117 -13.21 -18.68 6.84
CA ILE A 117 -12.63 -17.37 7.18
C ILE A 117 -13.71 -16.31 7.50
N ALA A 118 -14.89 -16.76 7.93
CA ALA A 118 -16.07 -15.92 8.11
C ALA A 118 -16.20 -15.30 9.52
N ALA A 119 -15.09 -15.02 10.22
CA ALA A 119 -15.15 -14.35 11.52
C ALA A 119 -15.61 -12.89 11.41
N SER A 120 -16.38 -12.44 12.41
CA SER A 120 -16.88 -11.08 12.48
C SER A 120 -16.07 -10.27 13.51
N GLY A 121 -15.04 -9.57 13.06
CA GLY A 121 -14.32 -8.53 13.79
C GLY A 121 -14.81 -7.12 13.39
N TYR A 122 -14.36 -6.07 14.06
CA TYR A 122 -14.32 -4.73 13.48
C TYR A 122 -12.98 -4.60 12.78
N GLY A 123 -12.95 -5.07 11.54
CA GLY A 123 -11.73 -5.23 10.77
C GLY A 123 -11.14 -3.90 10.33
N MET A 124 -9.81 -3.84 10.34
CA MET A 124 -9.04 -2.69 9.94
C MET A 124 -8.15 -3.01 8.74
N GLY A 125 -7.09 -3.79 8.93
CA GLY A 125 -6.11 -4.11 7.91
C GLY A 125 -5.93 -5.60 7.70
N VAL A 126 -5.13 -5.94 6.70
CA VAL A 126 -4.76 -7.31 6.35
C VAL A 126 -3.28 -7.38 5.97
N ALA A 127 -2.60 -8.42 6.46
CA ALA A 127 -1.25 -8.79 6.03
C ALA A 127 -1.23 -10.27 5.65
N VAL A 128 -0.68 -10.58 4.49
CA VAL A 128 -0.59 -11.93 3.94
C VAL A 128 0.88 -12.36 3.91
N GLY A 129 1.17 -13.58 4.39
CA GLY A 129 2.52 -14.14 4.39
C GLY A 129 2.53 -15.58 4.90
N ASP A 130 3.48 -16.37 4.42
CA ASP A 130 3.71 -17.77 4.85
C ASP A 130 4.59 -17.76 6.11
N TYR A 131 3.94 -17.64 7.30
CA TYR A 131 4.68 -17.48 8.55
C TYR A 131 5.35 -18.76 9.05
N ASP A 132 4.86 -19.94 8.64
CA ASP A 132 5.41 -21.23 9.07
C ASP A 132 6.20 -21.97 7.98
N ASN A 133 6.40 -21.30 6.82
CA ASN A 133 7.18 -21.79 5.68
C ASN A 133 6.64 -23.09 5.04
N ASP A 134 5.32 -23.34 5.14
CA ASP A 134 4.69 -24.52 4.56
C ASP A 134 4.37 -24.38 3.06
N GLY A 135 4.49 -23.17 2.51
CA GLY A 135 4.30 -22.84 1.10
C GLY A 135 2.91 -22.29 0.77
N TRP A 136 2.07 -22.05 1.78
CA TRP A 136 0.74 -21.49 1.62
C TRP A 136 0.63 -20.14 2.34
N PRO A 137 0.06 -19.12 1.70
CA PRO A 137 -0.05 -17.80 2.33
C PRO A 137 -1.11 -17.80 3.43
N ASP A 138 -0.72 -17.35 4.61
CA ASP A 138 -1.58 -17.14 5.77
C ASP A 138 -2.11 -15.71 5.79
N ILE A 139 -3.19 -15.46 6.56
CA ILE A 139 -3.82 -14.15 6.61
C ILE A 139 -3.88 -13.65 8.05
N TYR A 140 -3.28 -12.50 8.32
CA TYR A 140 -3.45 -11.78 9.59
C TYR A 140 -4.38 -10.58 9.39
N VAL A 141 -5.48 -10.54 10.15
CA VAL A 141 -6.48 -9.46 10.10
C VAL A 141 -6.39 -8.65 11.37
N THR A 142 -6.09 -7.37 11.24
CA THR A 142 -6.12 -6.43 12.37
C THR A 142 -7.53 -5.94 12.64
N ASN A 143 -7.82 -5.65 13.90
CA ASN A 143 -9.16 -5.25 14.35
C ASN A 143 -9.11 -4.15 15.41
N TYR A 144 -10.21 -3.44 15.57
CA TYR A 144 -10.51 -2.83 16.85
C TYR A 144 -10.89 -3.92 17.84
N GLY A 145 -9.97 -4.24 18.77
CA GLY A 145 -10.04 -5.38 19.65
C GLY A 145 -9.12 -6.53 19.23
N LYS A 146 -9.58 -7.78 19.35
CA LYS A 146 -8.75 -8.95 19.02
C LYS A 146 -8.50 -9.08 17.52
N ASN A 147 -7.22 -9.17 17.15
CA ASN A 147 -6.78 -9.53 15.80
C ASN A 147 -6.97 -11.03 15.55
N ILE A 148 -6.90 -11.45 14.30
CA ILE A 148 -7.11 -12.84 13.90
C ILE A 148 -5.98 -13.30 12.99
N LEU A 149 -5.35 -14.45 13.32
CA LEU A 149 -4.43 -15.16 12.44
C LEU A 149 -5.12 -16.41 11.90
N TYR A 150 -5.28 -16.45 10.59
CA TYR A 150 -5.77 -17.59 9.85
C TYR A 150 -4.62 -18.34 9.22
N HIS A 151 -4.37 -19.57 9.66
CA HIS A 151 -3.44 -20.50 9.01
C HIS A 151 -4.12 -21.17 7.82
N ASN A 152 -3.45 -21.14 6.66
CA ASN A 152 -3.92 -21.79 5.44
C ASN A 152 -3.61 -23.29 5.47
N ASN A 153 -4.61 -24.14 5.42
CA ASN A 153 -4.43 -25.58 5.51
C ASN A 153 -3.95 -26.24 4.19
N GLY A 154 -3.64 -25.46 3.14
CA GLY A 154 -3.20 -25.97 1.83
C GLY A 154 -4.26 -26.75 1.03
N ASN A 155 -5.52 -26.64 1.40
CA ASN A 155 -6.64 -27.37 0.79
C ASN A 155 -7.84 -26.48 0.45
N GLY A 156 -7.59 -25.16 0.38
CA GLY A 156 -8.60 -24.14 0.13
C GLY A 156 -9.41 -23.75 1.37
N THR A 157 -8.95 -24.13 2.58
CA THR A 157 -9.58 -23.75 3.85
C THR A 157 -8.56 -23.18 4.82
N PHE A 158 -9.03 -22.41 5.80
CA PHE A 158 -8.22 -21.81 6.85
C PHE A 158 -8.65 -22.28 8.24
N THR A 159 -7.73 -22.20 9.18
CA THR A 159 -7.96 -22.44 10.61
C THR A 159 -7.59 -21.20 11.41
N ASP A 160 -8.49 -20.68 12.25
CA ASP A 160 -8.15 -19.63 13.21
C ASP A 160 -7.20 -20.20 14.28
N VAL A 161 -5.94 -19.73 14.26
CA VAL A 161 -4.89 -20.15 15.19
C VAL A 161 -4.47 -19.04 16.15
N THR A 162 -5.18 -17.93 16.19
CA THR A 162 -4.86 -16.69 16.91
C THR A 162 -4.46 -16.92 18.37
N GLU A 163 -5.29 -17.63 19.12
CA GLU A 163 -5.05 -17.87 20.56
C GLU A 163 -3.85 -18.84 20.76
N LYS A 164 -3.70 -19.84 19.89
CA LYS A 164 -2.57 -20.77 19.92
C LYS A 164 -1.26 -20.04 19.58
N ALA A 165 -1.28 -19.18 18.57
CA ALA A 165 -0.13 -18.41 18.13
C ALA A 165 0.25 -17.29 19.10
N GLY A 166 -0.67 -16.81 19.93
CA GLY A 166 -0.44 -15.77 20.93
C GLY A 166 -0.42 -14.35 20.35
N VAL A 167 -1.06 -14.11 19.19
CA VAL A 167 -0.99 -12.84 18.44
C VAL A 167 -2.29 -12.02 18.41
N ALA A 168 -3.20 -12.27 19.35
CA ALA A 168 -4.50 -11.59 19.41
C ALA A 168 -4.40 -10.06 19.62
N CYS A 169 -3.29 -9.53 20.12
CA CYS A 169 -3.01 -8.13 20.48
C CYS A 169 -4.07 -7.52 21.44
N GLY A 170 -5.31 -7.32 20.98
CA GLY A 170 -6.42 -6.83 21.81
C GLY A 170 -6.51 -5.32 21.96
N GLN A 171 -5.69 -4.56 21.23
CA GLN A 171 -5.69 -3.10 21.13
C GLN A 171 -6.52 -2.64 19.92
N TRP A 172 -6.48 -1.37 19.58
CA TRP A 172 -6.94 -0.92 18.28
C TRP A 172 -5.78 -1.03 17.29
N SER A 173 -5.67 -2.19 16.66
CA SER A 173 -4.66 -2.45 15.65
C SER A 173 -5.12 -1.95 14.28
N THR A 174 -4.23 -1.36 13.52
CA THR A 174 -4.46 -0.80 12.18
C THR A 174 -3.65 -1.57 11.14
N GLY A 175 -2.49 -1.11 10.72
CA GLY A 175 -1.62 -1.84 9.81
C GLY A 175 -0.85 -2.98 10.49
N ALA A 176 -0.51 -4.00 9.73
CA ALA A 176 0.42 -5.06 10.12
C ALA A 176 1.33 -5.44 8.95
N ILE A 177 2.53 -5.90 9.25
CA ILE A 177 3.49 -6.41 8.27
C ILE A 177 4.10 -7.72 8.74
N TRP A 178 4.39 -8.59 7.79
CA TRP A 178 5.31 -9.70 7.97
C TRP A 178 6.73 -9.23 7.63
N ILE A 179 7.70 -9.59 8.46
CA ILE A 179 9.09 -9.14 8.35
C ILE A 179 10.02 -10.21 8.96
N ASP A 180 11.10 -10.55 8.30
CA ASP A 180 12.17 -11.39 8.86
C ASP A 180 13.24 -10.46 9.45
N TYR A 181 12.95 -9.86 10.65
CA TYR A 181 13.76 -8.75 11.18
C TYR A 181 15.12 -9.21 11.71
N ASP A 182 15.29 -10.49 12.07
CA ASP A 182 16.55 -11.03 12.58
C ASP A 182 17.24 -12.01 11.61
N LYS A 183 16.64 -12.17 10.40
CA LYS A 183 17.17 -12.98 9.29
C LYS A 183 17.35 -14.44 9.64
N ASP A 184 16.47 -14.97 10.47
CA ASP A 184 16.50 -16.39 10.81
C ASP A 184 15.80 -17.27 9.77
N GLY A 185 15.06 -16.66 8.83
CA GLY A 185 14.36 -17.30 7.72
C GLY A 185 12.90 -17.61 7.99
N TYR A 186 12.34 -17.11 9.09
CA TYR A 186 10.92 -17.14 9.39
C TYR A 186 10.35 -15.72 9.44
N LEU A 187 9.09 -15.56 9.11
CA LEU A 187 8.44 -14.27 9.17
C LEU A 187 7.98 -13.97 10.59
N ASP A 188 8.43 -12.85 11.11
CA ASP A 188 7.95 -12.20 12.32
C ASP A 188 6.78 -11.28 11.99
N LEU A 189 6.08 -10.78 13.01
CA LEU A 189 4.89 -9.97 12.81
C LEU A 189 5.03 -8.63 13.56
N PHE A 190 4.98 -7.52 12.81
CA PHE A 190 4.84 -6.20 13.42
C PHE A 190 3.42 -5.68 13.26
N VAL A 191 2.83 -5.17 14.36
CA VAL A 191 1.45 -4.68 14.42
C VAL A 191 1.44 -3.23 14.89
N GLY A 192 0.97 -2.34 14.02
CA GLY A 192 0.72 -0.94 14.35
C GLY A 192 -0.56 -0.77 15.15
N ASN A 193 -0.49 -0.02 16.25
CA ASN A 193 -1.64 0.28 17.10
C ASN A 193 -1.91 1.79 17.12
N TYR A 194 -3.20 2.18 17.18
CA TYR A 194 -3.63 3.55 16.96
C TYR A 194 -3.90 4.31 18.25
N LEU A 195 -5.07 4.20 18.81
CA LEU A 195 -5.53 5.05 19.91
C LEU A 195 -6.07 4.25 21.10
N GLU A 196 -5.93 4.79 22.30
CA GLU A 196 -6.70 4.41 23.47
C GLU A 196 -8.10 5.07 23.36
N PHE A 197 -8.95 4.51 22.48
CA PHE A 197 -10.25 5.10 22.14
C PHE A 197 -11.25 4.98 23.29
N ASP A 198 -11.84 6.11 23.68
CA ASP A 198 -12.95 6.18 24.65
C ASP A 198 -14.22 6.69 23.94
N PRO A 199 -15.21 5.83 23.67
CA PRO A 199 -16.45 6.21 23.00
C PRO A 199 -17.31 7.18 23.81
N LYS A 200 -17.00 7.41 25.10
CA LYS A 200 -17.69 8.39 25.96
C LYS A 200 -17.09 9.79 25.93
N TYR A 201 -15.93 9.95 25.29
CA TYR A 201 -15.30 11.25 25.18
C TYR A 201 -16.14 12.18 24.30
N ARG A 202 -16.42 13.39 24.79
CA ARG A 202 -17.38 14.35 24.18
C ARG A 202 -16.81 15.76 24.00
N LEU A 203 -15.51 15.93 24.14
CA LEU A 203 -14.89 17.23 23.87
C LEU A 203 -14.65 17.37 22.36
N TYR A 204 -15.45 18.17 21.71
CA TYR A 204 -15.36 18.42 20.27
C TYR A 204 -14.52 19.67 20.01
N TYR A 205 -13.66 19.62 19.01
CA TYR A 205 -12.91 20.77 18.51
C TYR A 205 -13.76 21.61 17.55
N GLU A 206 -14.68 20.97 16.85
CA GLU A 206 -15.68 21.57 15.95
C GLU A 206 -17.07 21.06 16.31
N ALA A 207 -18.08 21.88 16.08
CA ALA A 207 -19.44 21.64 16.61
C ALA A 207 -20.13 20.40 16.00
N ASP A 208 -19.75 20.00 14.78
CA ASP A 208 -20.44 18.98 13.99
C ASP A 208 -19.55 17.78 13.59
N VAL A 209 -18.42 17.58 14.28
CA VAL A 209 -17.50 16.47 14.02
C VAL A 209 -17.10 15.76 15.31
N TYR A 210 -16.80 14.46 15.21
CA TYR A 210 -16.33 13.65 16.33
C TYR A 210 -14.95 14.14 16.83
N PRO A 211 -14.55 13.80 18.09
CA PRO A 211 -13.21 14.11 18.59
C PRO A 211 -12.12 13.45 17.74
N GLY A 212 -11.20 14.27 17.21
CA GLY A 212 -10.09 13.80 16.36
C GLY A 212 -8.97 13.09 17.14
N PRO A 213 -7.89 12.66 16.46
CA PRO A 213 -6.85 11.81 17.05
C PRO A 213 -6.11 12.46 18.22
N LEU A 214 -6.05 13.80 18.27
CA LEU A 214 -5.41 14.53 19.36
C LEU A 214 -6.17 14.43 20.70
N ALA A 215 -7.43 13.99 20.67
CA ALA A 215 -8.24 13.79 21.88
C ALA A 215 -7.84 12.55 22.68
N TYR A 216 -7.13 11.62 22.07
CA TYR A 216 -6.84 10.30 22.65
C TYR A 216 -5.34 10.04 22.76
N PRO A 217 -4.89 9.33 23.81
CA PRO A 217 -3.52 8.82 23.85
C PRO A 217 -3.25 7.84 22.71
N GLY A 218 -2.04 7.89 22.15
CA GLY A 218 -1.57 6.87 21.23
C GLY A 218 -1.22 5.56 21.95
N GLN A 219 -1.17 4.47 21.19
CA GLN A 219 -0.79 3.14 21.68
C GLN A 219 0.62 2.77 21.22
N MET A 220 1.25 1.78 21.87
CA MET A 220 2.51 1.19 21.40
C MET A 220 2.19 0.14 20.33
N SER A 221 3.00 0.13 19.27
CA SER A 221 3.03 -0.98 18.32
C SER A 221 3.64 -2.22 18.96
N VAL A 222 3.40 -3.39 18.38
CA VAL A 222 3.89 -4.68 18.90
C VAL A 222 4.74 -5.38 17.85
N LEU A 223 5.90 -5.89 18.25
CA LEU A 223 6.72 -6.81 17.46
C LEU A 223 6.66 -8.20 18.09
N TYR A 224 6.16 -9.15 17.33
CA TYR A 224 6.09 -10.56 17.69
C TYR A 224 7.19 -11.33 16.96
N HIS A 225 8.09 -11.96 17.70
CA HIS A 225 9.09 -12.88 17.16
C HIS A 225 8.51 -14.28 16.98
N ASN A 226 8.73 -14.88 15.82
CA ASN A 226 8.28 -16.22 15.47
C ASN A 226 9.15 -17.29 16.17
N ASN A 227 8.53 -18.17 16.94
CA ASN A 227 9.25 -19.21 17.69
C ASN A 227 9.49 -20.49 16.84
N HIS A 228 9.14 -20.53 15.57
CA HIS A 228 9.26 -21.65 14.62
C HIS A 228 8.41 -22.89 14.99
N ASP A 229 7.45 -22.75 15.87
CA ASP A 229 6.56 -23.84 16.30
C ASP A 229 5.07 -23.49 16.16
N GLY A 230 4.79 -22.43 15.37
CA GLY A 230 3.47 -21.86 15.15
C GLY A 230 3.02 -20.94 16.28
N THR A 231 3.93 -20.53 17.18
CA THR A 231 3.67 -19.54 18.23
C THR A 231 4.59 -18.35 18.09
N PHE A 232 4.22 -17.23 18.73
CA PHE A 232 5.00 -16.00 18.71
C PHE A 232 5.24 -15.48 20.13
N THR A 233 6.31 -14.73 20.29
CA THR A 233 6.68 -14.05 21.55
C THR A 233 6.71 -12.54 21.32
N ASP A 234 5.98 -11.76 22.13
CA ASP A 234 6.09 -10.30 22.14
C ASP A 234 7.50 -9.89 22.62
N VAL A 235 8.27 -9.31 21.71
CA VAL A 235 9.63 -8.83 21.96
C VAL A 235 9.75 -7.31 21.90
N SER A 236 8.64 -6.58 21.81
CA SER A 236 8.58 -5.13 21.59
C SER A 236 9.52 -4.35 22.50
N GLN A 237 9.46 -4.58 23.82
CA GLN A 237 10.30 -3.90 24.81
C GLN A 237 11.79 -4.23 24.63
N LYS A 238 12.12 -5.50 24.40
CA LYS A 238 13.49 -5.97 24.17
C LYS A 238 14.05 -5.43 22.85
N ALA A 239 13.21 -5.35 21.83
CA ALA A 239 13.56 -4.85 20.50
C ALA A 239 13.63 -3.31 20.44
N GLY A 240 13.24 -2.58 21.46
CA GLY A 240 13.27 -1.10 21.45
C GLY A 240 12.03 -0.44 20.86
N ILE A 241 10.96 -1.19 20.56
CA ILE A 241 9.66 -0.66 20.10
C ILE A 241 8.88 -0.20 21.32
N THR A 242 9.21 0.99 21.82
CA THR A 242 8.71 1.49 23.13
C THR A 242 7.97 2.82 23.05
N LYS A 243 7.97 3.46 21.87
CA LYS A 243 7.29 4.73 21.68
C LYS A 243 5.80 4.51 21.46
N LYS A 244 4.96 5.30 22.15
CA LYS A 244 3.53 5.39 21.82
C LYS A 244 3.37 6.18 20.54
N GLY A 245 2.63 5.63 19.58
CA GLY A 245 2.30 6.23 18.30
C GLY A 245 0.80 6.33 18.07
N ARG A 246 0.44 6.84 16.92
CA ARG A 246 -0.91 6.80 16.36
C ARG A 246 -0.82 6.14 14.99
N ALA A 247 -0.35 4.87 15.00
CA ALA A 247 -0.08 4.16 13.76
C ALA A 247 -1.35 4.00 12.94
N MET A 248 -1.28 4.38 11.66
CA MET A 248 -2.30 4.09 10.65
C MET A 248 -1.74 3.06 9.66
N GLY A 249 -0.68 3.36 8.95
CA GLY A 249 0.03 2.42 8.08
C GLY A 249 1.37 1.99 8.67
N VAL A 250 1.81 0.80 8.29
CA VAL A 250 3.14 0.26 8.60
C VAL A 250 3.73 -0.36 7.34
N LEU A 251 5.03 -0.14 7.12
CA LEU A 251 5.77 -0.65 5.97
C LEU A 251 7.12 -1.18 6.44
N SER A 252 7.74 -2.06 5.65
CA SER A 252 9.15 -2.42 5.86
C SER A 252 9.93 -2.38 4.56
N ALA A 253 11.16 -1.87 4.64
CA ALA A 253 12.14 -1.91 3.56
C ALA A 253 13.55 -1.71 4.14
N ASP A 254 14.58 -2.21 3.47
CA ASP A 254 15.99 -1.88 3.71
C ASP A 254 16.27 -0.49 3.08
N TYR A 255 15.88 0.60 3.79
CA TYR A 255 15.90 1.95 3.20
C TYR A 255 17.30 2.53 3.06
N ASP A 256 18.29 2.07 3.83
CA ASP A 256 19.66 2.60 3.84
C ASP A 256 20.69 1.65 3.21
N ASP A 257 20.25 0.52 2.63
CA ASP A 257 21.06 -0.50 1.96
C ASP A 257 22.08 -1.21 2.88
N ASP A 258 21.84 -1.25 4.19
CA ASP A 258 22.70 -1.97 5.13
C ASP A 258 22.43 -3.48 5.13
N GLY A 259 21.33 -3.87 4.48
CA GLY A 259 20.89 -5.24 4.29
C GLY A 259 19.95 -5.73 5.37
N TRP A 260 19.52 -4.94 6.35
CA TRP A 260 18.53 -5.28 7.37
C TRP A 260 17.20 -4.58 7.08
N PRO A 261 16.08 -5.28 7.22
CA PRO A 261 14.79 -4.65 6.99
C PRO A 261 14.43 -3.70 8.15
N ASP A 262 14.08 -2.47 7.81
CA ASP A 262 13.65 -1.43 8.73
C ASP A 262 12.13 -1.33 8.74
N ILE A 263 11.56 -0.55 9.68
CA ILE A 263 10.11 -0.39 9.82
C ILE A 263 9.74 1.09 9.81
N PHE A 264 8.92 1.48 8.84
CA PHE A 264 8.28 2.80 8.80
C PHE A 264 6.87 2.72 9.39
N VAL A 265 6.51 3.70 10.23
CA VAL A 265 5.17 3.84 10.81
C VAL A 265 4.60 5.21 10.46
N ALA A 266 3.57 5.21 9.63
CA ALA A 266 2.77 6.39 9.33
C ALA A 266 1.88 6.70 10.53
N ASN A 267 2.12 7.85 11.19
CA ASN A 267 1.38 8.24 12.37
C ASN A 267 0.41 9.39 12.08
N ASP A 268 -0.81 9.28 12.59
CA ASP A 268 -1.83 10.31 12.43
C ASP A 268 -1.63 11.49 13.39
N ALA A 269 -1.53 12.70 12.82
CA ALA A 269 -1.40 13.98 13.53
C ALA A 269 -0.24 14.03 14.55
N MET A 270 0.85 13.30 14.26
CA MET A 270 2.10 13.35 14.99
C MET A 270 3.28 13.02 14.07
N GLN A 271 4.52 13.00 14.60
CA GLN A 271 5.69 12.59 13.81
C GLN A 271 5.57 11.13 13.37
N ASN A 272 5.95 10.82 12.12
CA ASN A 272 6.16 9.45 11.68
C ASN A 272 7.38 8.85 12.36
N TYR A 273 7.41 7.52 12.47
CA TYR A 273 8.58 6.81 12.98
C TYR A 273 9.26 6.03 11.87
N MET A 274 10.60 6.03 11.92
CA MET A 274 11.45 5.10 11.19
C MET A 274 12.27 4.33 12.24
N TYR A 275 12.00 3.05 12.37
CA TYR A 275 12.75 2.15 13.23
C TYR A 275 13.86 1.49 12.41
N HIS A 276 15.09 2.01 12.54
CA HIS A 276 16.29 1.43 11.94
C HIS A 276 16.67 0.15 12.67
N ASN A 277 16.86 -0.92 11.94
CA ASN A 277 17.26 -2.22 12.45
C ASN A 277 18.78 -2.27 12.72
N ASN A 278 19.18 -2.41 13.98
CA ASN A 278 20.59 -2.41 14.36
C ASN A 278 21.34 -3.72 14.01
N GLY A 279 20.70 -4.70 13.36
CA GLY A 279 21.28 -6.00 12.99
C GLY A 279 21.59 -6.93 14.18
N ASN A 280 21.04 -6.65 15.34
CA ASN A 280 21.27 -7.42 16.57
C ASN A 280 19.98 -7.76 17.32
N GLY A 281 18.84 -7.73 16.62
CA GLY A 281 17.52 -7.97 17.18
C GLY A 281 16.91 -6.78 17.90
N THR A 282 17.47 -5.57 17.72
CA THR A 282 16.93 -4.31 18.28
C THR A 282 16.79 -3.24 17.20
N PHE A 283 15.93 -2.25 17.48
CA PHE A 283 15.68 -1.12 16.61
C PHE A 283 15.98 0.20 17.33
N THR A 284 16.38 1.20 16.54
CA THR A 284 16.52 2.60 16.97
C THR A 284 15.57 3.47 16.17
N GLU A 285 14.71 4.26 16.82
CA GLU A 285 13.83 5.17 16.10
C GLU A 285 14.62 6.40 15.65
N VAL A 286 14.70 6.62 14.34
CA VAL A 286 15.52 7.61 13.65
C VAL A 286 14.72 8.51 12.69
N GLY A 287 13.40 8.55 12.78
CA GLY A 287 12.53 9.27 11.83
C GLY A 287 12.87 10.77 11.68
N MET A 288 13.29 11.42 12.77
CA MET A 288 13.76 12.82 12.71
C MET A 288 15.12 12.95 12.02
N GLU A 289 16.02 12.05 12.35
CA GLU A 289 17.39 12.03 11.84
C GLU A 289 17.43 11.70 10.35
N CYS A 290 16.61 10.76 9.91
CA CYS A 290 16.54 10.38 8.50
C CYS A 290 15.65 11.31 7.65
N GLY A 291 14.83 12.18 8.27
CA GLY A 291 14.08 13.23 7.57
C GLY A 291 12.64 12.89 7.20
N VAL A 292 12.06 11.75 7.65
CA VAL A 292 10.69 11.33 7.30
C VAL A 292 9.62 11.66 8.36
N ALA A 293 10.05 12.20 9.52
CA ALA A 293 9.17 12.42 10.67
C ALA A 293 8.05 13.44 10.41
N PHE A 294 8.27 14.42 9.54
CA PHE A 294 7.40 15.57 9.34
C PHE A 294 7.14 15.87 7.86
N GLY A 295 6.04 16.59 7.59
CA GLY A 295 5.77 17.11 6.26
C GLY A 295 6.64 18.31 5.89
N GLN A 296 6.38 18.89 4.72
CA GLN A 296 7.16 19.92 4.02
C GLN A 296 7.67 21.10 4.88
N HIS A 297 6.92 21.50 5.88
CA HIS A 297 7.28 22.67 6.70
C HIS A 297 7.72 22.30 8.11
N GLY A 298 8.09 21.03 8.35
CA GLY A 298 8.44 20.53 9.68
C GLY A 298 7.24 20.40 10.63
N ASN A 299 6.03 20.36 10.07
CA ASN A 299 4.79 20.14 10.83
C ASN A 299 4.40 18.65 10.81
N THR A 300 3.69 18.22 11.84
CA THR A 300 3.03 16.93 11.87
C THR A 300 1.91 16.89 10.82
N VAL A 301 1.75 15.75 10.19
CA VAL A 301 0.68 15.49 9.21
C VAL A 301 -0.17 14.31 9.67
N ALA A 302 -1.38 14.22 9.17
CA ALA A 302 -2.23 13.06 9.40
C ALA A 302 -1.85 11.97 8.37
N SER A 303 -0.77 11.25 8.63
CA SER A 303 -0.26 10.20 7.75
C SER A 303 -1.12 8.94 7.84
N MET A 304 -1.49 8.35 6.69
CA MET A 304 -2.44 7.24 6.61
C MET A 304 -1.76 5.92 6.24
N GLY A 305 -1.08 5.87 5.13
CA GLY A 305 -0.37 4.71 4.64
C GLY A 305 0.93 5.12 3.98
N GLY A 306 1.36 4.34 2.99
CA GLY A 306 2.53 4.68 2.19
C GLY A 306 2.98 3.54 1.30
N ASP A 307 4.05 3.81 0.56
CA ASP A 307 4.73 2.81 -0.25
C ASP A 307 6.19 3.19 -0.47
N PHE A 308 7.04 2.18 -0.62
CA PHE A 308 8.44 2.33 -0.98
C PHE A 308 8.68 1.86 -2.41
N ALA A 309 9.22 2.74 -3.26
CA ALA A 309 9.69 2.37 -4.60
C ALA A 309 10.70 3.39 -5.12
N ASP A 310 11.51 3.01 -6.10
CA ASP A 310 12.47 3.90 -6.78
C ASP A 310 11.76 4.72 -7.86
N PHE A 311 11.20 5.89 -7.50
CA PHE A 311 10.45 6.70 -8.47
C PHE A 311 11.35 7.52 -9.39
N ASP A 312 12.58 7.85 -8.98
CA ASP A 312 13.47 8.70 -9.79
C ASP A 312 14.53 7.92 -10.57
N GLY A 313 14.59 6.59 -10.40
CA GLY A 313 15.46 5.68 -11.15
C GLY A 313 16.93 5.75 -10.70
N ASP A 314 17.19 6.19 -9.46
CA ASP A 314 18.54 6.31 -8.92
C ASP A 314 19.03 5.03 -8.20
N GLY A 315 18.15 4.01 -8.08
CA GLY A 315 18.43 2.69 -7.50
C GLY A 315 18.20 2.61 -6.00
N LYS A 316 17.59 3.62 -5.38
CA LYS A 316 17.24 3.65 -3.96
C LYS A 316 15.73 3.69 -3.80
N LEU A 317 15.23 3.10 -2.72
CA LEU A 317 13.82 3.15 -2.42
C LEU A 317 13.44 4.50 -1.81
N ASP A 318 12.60 5.24 -2.52
CA ASP A 318 11.94 6.45 -2.06
C ASP A 318 10.67 6.09 -1.30
N LEU A 319 10.07 7.05 -0.60
CA LEU A 319 8.88 6.83 0.21
C LEU A 319 7.78 7.83 -0.17
N ILE A 320 6.56 7.33 -0.39
CA ILE A 320 5.35 8.17 -0.43
C ILE A 320 4.53 7.98 0.83
N VAL A 321 3.90 9.05 1.30
CA VAL A 321 3.03 9.04 2.49
C VAL A 321 1.77 9.85 2.22
N PRO A 322 0.65 9.21 1.84
CA PRO A 322 -0.65 9.85 1.77
C PRO A 322 -1.09 10.43 3.10
N ALA A 323 -1.68 11.63 3.08
CA ALA A 323 -2.15 12.31 4.27
C ALA A 323 -3.30 13.27 3.95
N MET A 324 -3.90 13.87 4.97
CA MET A 324 -4.93 14.88 4.80
C MET A 324 -4.35 16.17 4.19
N ASN A 325 -4.89 16.59 3.03
CA ASN A 325 -4.49 17.77 2.27
C ASN A 325 -3.00 17.81 1.86
N TYR A 326 -2.38 16.63 1.82
CA TYR A 326 -0.95 16.49 1.56
C TYR A 326 -0.60 15.05 1.16
N ILE A 327 0.35 14.89 0.26
CA ILE A 327 1.05 13.63 0.03
C ILE A 327 2.53 13.91 0.18
N GLY A 328 3.17 13.27 1.17
CA GLY A 328 4.60 13.30 1.34
C GLY A 328 5.28 12.50 0.25
N VAL A 329 6.24 13.10 -0.47
CA VAL A 329 7.16 12.41 -1.37
C VAL A 329 8.55 12.63 -0.82
N PHE A 330 9.18 11.57 -0.35
CA PHE A 330 10.48 11.59 0.30
C PHE A 330 11.48 10.86 -0.58
N ARG A 331 12.36 11.62 -1.21
CA ARG A 331 13.45 11.11 -2.04
C ARG A 331 14.57 10.58 -1.17
N ASN A 332 15.02 9.37 -1.42
CA ASN A 332 16.15 8.76 -0.71
C ASN A 332 17.48 9.26 -1.27
N LEU A 333 18.26 9.96 -0.45
CA LEU A 333 19.57 10.51 -0.83
C LEU A 333 20.71 9.48 -0.66
N GLY A 334 20.40 8.30 -0.11
CA GLY A 334 21.38 7.32 0.36
C GLY A 334 21.99 7.69 1.72
N GLY A 335 22.63 6.70 2.34
CA GLY A 335 23.23 6.89 3.66
C GLY A 335 22.20 7.13 4.77
N GLY A 336 20.99 6.61 4.61
CA GLY A 336 19.91 6.68 5.58
C GLY A 336 19.21 8.05 5.66
N LEU A 337 19.26 8.88 4.62
CA LEU A 337 18.67 10.23 4.59
C LEU A 337 17.65 10.40 3.49
N PHE A 338 16.55 11.09 3.78
CA PHE A 338 15.53 11.48 2.84
C PHE A 338 15.41 13.00 2.69
N GLU A 339 15.01 13.43 1.52
CA GLU A 339 14.63 14.81 1.19
C GLU A 339 13.14 14.85 0.85
N GLU A 340 12.40 15.74 1.50
CA GLU A 340 11.00 15.97 1.14
C GLU A 340 10.91 16.75 -0.18
N VAL A 341 10.26 16.15 -1.20
CA VAL A 341 10.23 16.68 -2.57
C VAL A 341 8.83 16.81 -3.16
N SER A 342 7.79 16.85 -2.35
CA SER A 342 6.38 16.93 -2.82
C SER A 342 6.11 18.17 -3.67
N VAL A 343 6.77 19.32 -3.37
CA VAL A 343 6.61 20.54 -4.17
C VAL A 343 7.36 20.46 -5.50
N PRO A 344 8.66 20.14 -5.56
CA PRO A 344 9.38 20.06 -6.83
C PRO A 344 8.86 18.96 -7.76
N THR A 345 8.29 17.87 -7.22
CA THR A 345 7.63 16.82 -8.02
C THR A 345 6.22 17.18 -8.50
N GLY A 346 5.64 18.28 -8.00
CA GLY A 346 4.30 18.74 -8.37
C GLY A 346 3.16 18.11 -7.58
N VAL A 347 3.42 17.05 -6.80
CA VAL A 347 2.41 16.29 -6.04
C VAL A 347 1.70 17.17 -5.01
N ALA A 348 2.42 18.02 -4.28
CA ALA A 348 1.82 18.90 -3.26
C ALA A 348 0.69 19.79 -3.81
N ARG A 349 0.82 20.30 -5.05
CA ARG A 349 -0.20 21.13 -5.68
C ARG A 349 -1.45 20.34 -6.06
N ILE A 350 -1.27 19.09 -6.49
CA ILE A 350 -2.37 18.21 -6.91
C ILE A 350 -3.15 17.73 -5.68
N SER A 351 -2.44 17.34 -4.62
CA SER A 351 -3.02 16.71 -3.42
C SER A 351 -3.63 17.67 -2.40
N ALA A 352 -3.37 18.98 -2.48
CA ALA A 352 -3.70 19.98 -1.45
C ALA A 352 -5.18 20.07 -1.03
N GLN A 353 -6.10 19.51 -1.81
CA GLN A 353 -7.55 19.57 -1.55
C GLN A 353 -8.16 18.21 -1.20
N PHE A 354 -7.35 17.15 -1.10
CA PHE A 354 -7.83 15.78 -0.91
C PHE A 354 -7.44 15.21 0.46
N TRP A 355 -8.26 14.33 0.98
CA TRP A 355 -7.89 13.43 2.06
C TRP A 355 -7.48 12.11 1.44
N SER A 356 -6.17 11.91 1.37
CA SER A 356 -5.56 10.76 0.73
C SER A 356 -5.33 9.64 1.74
N TRP A 357 -5.78 8.43 1.41
CA TRP A 357 -5.71 7.24 2.26
C TRP A 357 -4.79 6.19 1.68
N GLY A 358 -5.27 5.40 0.74
CA GLY A 358 -4.44 4.47 -0.01
C GLY A 358 -3.61 5.19 -1.07
N GLY A 359 -2.34 4.80 -1.19
CA GLY A 359 -1.44 5.31 -2.21
C GLY A 359 -0.40 4.27 -2.55
N ASP A 360 -0.12 4.13 -3.84
CA ASP A 360 0.77 3.11 -4.36
C ASP A 360 1.62 3.66 -5.51
N LEU A 361 2.89 3.28 -5.55
CA LEU A 361 3.79 3.54 -6.66
C LEU A 361 3.76 2.32 -7.59
N MET A 362 3.20 2.48 -8.79
CA MET A 362 3.01 1.42 -9.76
C MET A 362 3.33 1.89 -11.18
N ASP A 363 3.96 1.05 -11.98
CA ASP A 363 4.19 1.32 -13.41
C ASP A 363 2.98 0.86 -14.22
N TYR A 364 1.90 1.71 -14.25
CA TYR A 364 0.61 1.31 -14.85
C TYR A 364 0.65 1.22 -16.39
N ASP A 365 1.60 1.90 -17.04
CA ASP A 365 1.72 1.88 -18.51
C ASP A 365 2.97 1.08 -18.98
N ASN A 366 3.64 0.39 -18.05
CA ASN A 366 4.83 -0.44 -18.29
C ASN A 366 5.96 0.32 -19.02
N ASP A 367 6.10 1.63 -18.80
CA ASP A 367 7.14 2.44 -19.46
C ASP A 367 8.51 2.34 -18.76
N GLY A 368 8.54 1.79 -17.56
CA GLY A 368 9.72 1.58 -16.72
C GLY A 368 9.88 2.62 -15.62
N HIS A 369 8.85 3.41 -15.35
CA HIS A 369 8.84 4.43 -14.30
C HIS A 369 7.63 4.25 -13.38
N GLN A 370 7.86 4.40 -12.08
CA GLN A 370 6.81 4.27 -11.08
C GLN A 370 5.89 5.48 -11.08
N ASP A 371 4.62 5.29 -11.39
CA ASP A 371 3.55 6.28 -11.36
C ASP A 371 2.89 6.28 -9.98
N LEU A 372 2.04 7.27 -9.69
CA LEU A 372 1.42 7.40 -8.38
C LEU A 372 -0.11 7.31 -8.47
N LEU A 373 -0.66 6.24 -7.91
CA LEU A 373 -2.10 6.03 -7.74
C LEU A 373 -2.51 6.37 -6.30
N ILE A 374 -3.56 7.20 -6.14
CA ILE A 374 -4.05 7.64 -4.84
C ILE A 374 -5.56 7.52 -4.77
N VAL A 375 -6.06 6.96 -3.67
CA VAL A 375 -7.50 6.95 -3.36
C VAL A 375 -7.82 7.90 -2.22
N ASN A 376 -8.90 8.67 -2.41
CA ASN A 376 -9.30 9.80 -1.58
C ASN A 376 -10.71 9.62 -1.02
N GLY A 377 -10.96 10.20 0.15
CA GLY A 377 -12.29 10.23 0.74
C GLY A 377 -12.29 11.03 2.04
N ASP A 378 -13.34 11.82 2.26
CA ASP A 378 -13.46 12.61 3.48
C ASP A 378 -13.47 11.71 4.73
N GLY A 379 -12.83 12.16 5.80
CA GLY A 379 -12.76 11.43 7.07
C GLY A 379 -13.92 11.76 8.03
N HIS A 380 -14.71 12.78 7.75
CA HIS A 380 -15.76 13.24 8.66
C HIS A 380 -17.17 12.92 8.18
N ARG A 381 -17.41 12.87 6.86
CA ARG A 381 -18.76 12.77 6.30
C ARG A 381 -18.82 11.85 5.08
N LEU A 382 -19.74 10.92 5.08
CA LEU A 382 -20.00 10.04 3.92
C LEU A 382 -20.55 10.81 2.70
N SER A 383 -21.11 12.01 2.91
CA SER A 383 -21.60 12.88 1.83
C SER A 383 -20.49 13.60 1.07
N GLU A 384 -19.32 13.79 1.68
CA GLU A 384 -18.18 14.53 1.11
C GLU A 384 -17.25 13.59 0.32
N LYS A 385 -17.79 13.07 -0.79
CA LYS A 385 -17.07 12.16 -1.70
C LYS A 385 -15.99 12.92 -2.47
N GLN A 386 -14.86 12.26 -2.74
CA GLN A 386 -13.71 12.86 -3.43
C GLN A 386 -13.35 12.07 -4.70
N GLU A 387 -12.71 12.75 -5.66
CA GLU A 387 -12.16 12.17 -6.88
C GLU A 387 -10.88 11.39 -6.53
N GLN A 388 -10.56 10.36 -7.32
CA GLN A 388 -9.34 9.58 -7.18
C GLN A 388 -8.26 10.12 -8.12
N LEU A 389 -7.00 9.86 -7.85
CA LEU A 389 -5.90 10.46 -8.58
C LEU A 389 -4.99 9.38 -9.19
N LEU A 390 -4.67 9.53 -10.47
CA LEU A 390 -3.56 8.86 -11.13
C LEU A 390 -2.61 9.93 -11.66
N MET A 391 -1.37 9.87 -11.22
CA MET A 391 -0.35 10.82 -11.60
C MET A 391 0.79 10.08 -12.30
N ARG A 392 0.98 10.40 -13.59
CA ARG A 392 2.05 9.82 -14.38
C ARG A 392 3.40 10.46 -14.04
N ASN A 393 4.41 9.63 -13.93
CA ASN A 393 5.78 10.03 -13.66
C ASN A 393 6.50 10.39 -14.96
N GLU A 394 6.83 11.65 -15.16
CA GLU A 394 7.45 12.17 -16.38
C GLU A 394 8.78 12.87 -16.11
N ALA A 395 9.59 13.00 -17.15
CA ALA A 395 10.79 13.82 -17.07
C ALA A 395 10.42 15.31 -17.10
N GLY A 396 10.76 16.04 -16.04
CA GLY A 396 10.58 17.48 -15.97
C GLY A 396 11.57 18.25 -16.87
N PRO A 397 11.39 19.57 -17.02
CA PRO A 397 12.23 20.41 -17.89
C PRO A 397 13.72 20.45 -17.51
N ASP A 398 14.04 20.18 -16.27
CA ASP A 398 15.42 20.13 -15.72
C ASP A 398 15.96 18.69 -15.60
N GLY A 399 15.22 17.72 -16.13
CA GLY A 399 15.59 16.30 -16.12
C GLY A 399 15.23 15.55 -14.82
N ARG A 400 14.73 16.25 -13.79
CA ARG A 400 14.19 15.58 -12.60
C ARG A 400 12.82 15.00 -12.89
N ARG A 401 12.41 13.97 -12.12
CA ARG A 401 11.09 13.37 -12.26
C ARG A 401 10.02 14.27 -11.63
N ILE A 402 8.87 14.36 -12.31
CA ILE A 402 7.68 15.08 -11.87
C ILE A 402 6.45 14.20 -12.08
N PHE A 403 5.43 14.41 -11.27
CA PHE A 403 4.14 13.74 -11.41
C PHE A 403 3.12 14.65 -12.08
N VAL A 404 2.50 14.15 -13.14
CA VAL A 404 1.50 14.86 -13.94
C VAL A 404 0.15 14.18 -13.77
N ASP A 405 -0.87 14.93 -13.37
CA ASP A 405 -2.23 14.41 -13.20
C ASP A 405 -2.81 13.98 -14.56
N VAL A 406 -3.03 12.69 -14.72
CA VAL A 406 -3.64 12.05 -15.91
C VAL A 406 -5.00 11.42 -15.61
N SER A 407 -5.53 11.59 -14.40
CA SER A 407 -6.75 10.95 -13.90
C SER A 407 -7.91 11.00 -14.91
N ARG A 408 -8.23 12.18 -15.41
CA ARG A 408 -9.34 12.37 -16.37
C ARG A 408 -9.15 11.69 -17.73
N SER A 409 -7.93 11.30 -18.06
CA SER A 409 -7.59 10.60 -19.29
C SER A 409 -7.54 9.09 -19.12
N SER A 410 -7.63 8.60 -17.87
CA SER A 410 -7.36 7.20 -17.50
C SER A 410 -8.64 6.38 -17.20
N GLY A 411 -9.81 6.94 -17.45
CA GLY A 411 -11.09 6.22 -17.38
C GLY A 411 -12.13 6.85 -16.45
N PRO A 412 -13.40 6.42 -16.60
CA PRO A 412 -14.55 7.05 -15.91
C PRO A 412 -14.52 6.95 -14.38
N PHE A 413 -13.77 6.01 -13.82
CA PHE A 413 -13.60 5.88 -12.37
C PHE A 413 -13.04 7.16 -11.75
N PHE A 414 -12.08 7.78 -12.40
CA PHE A 414 -11.43 9.01 -11.91
C PHE A 414 -12.31 10.26 -12.03
N ASP A 415 -13.37 10.23 -12.84
CA ASP A 415 -14.40 11.28 -12.87
C ASP A 415 -15.48 11.08 -11.80
N SER A 416 -15.52 9.91 -11.16
CA SER A 416 -16.44 9.54 -10.10
C SER A 416 -15.90 9.92 -8.72
N ARG A 417 -16.79 10.03 -7.74
CA ARG A 417 -16.42 10.42 -6.38
C ARG A 417 -16.79 9.36 -5.37
N TYR A 418 -15.85 9.04 -4.48
CA TYR A 418 -15.99 8.01 -3.46
C TYR A 418 -15.54 8.51 -2.09
N VAL A 419 -15.86 7.74 -1.05
CA VAL A 419 -15.23 7.82 0.27
C VAL A 419 -14.31 6.61 0.37
N ALA A 420 -13.19 6.67 -0.36
CA ALA A 420 -12.28 5.55 -0.50
C ALA A 420 -11.31 5.43 0.68
N ARG A 421 -10.80 4.21 0.94
CA ARG A 421 -9.84 3.89 1.99
C ARG A 421 -8.75 2.92 1.49
N GLY A 422 -9.01 1.62 1.57
CA GLY A 422 -8.08 0.58 1.15
C GLY A 422 -7.90 0.55 -0.37
N LEU A 423 -6.67 0.35 -0.79
CA LEU A 423 -6.25 0.18 -2.18
C LEU A 423 -5.27 -0.98 -2.23
N ALA A 424 -5.45 -1.90 -3.15
CA ALA A 424 -4.47 -2.91 -3.51
C ALA A 424 -4.29 -2.95 -5.03
N THR A 425 -3.05 -3.07 -5.49
CA THR A 425 -2.69 -3.19 -6.91
C THR A 425 -2.22 -4.61 -7.23
N GLY A 426 -2.46 -5.09 -8.45
CA GLY A 426 -2.03 -6.42 -8.89
C GLY A 426 -2.63 -6.79 -10.24
N ASP A 427 -1.99 -7.71 -10.93
CA ASP A 427 -2.42 -8.25 -12.21
C ASP A 427 -3.35 -9.45 -11.96
N PHE A 428 -4.67 -9.18 -11.85
CA PHE A 428 -5.63 -10.23 -11.47
C PHE A 428 -6.04 -11.13 -12.65
N ASP A 429 -5.93 -10.69 -13.90
CA ASP A 429 -6.28 -11.49 -15.06
C ASP A 429 -5.05 -12.05 -15.80
N ASN A 430 -3.86 -11.80 -15.27
CA ASN A 430 -2.56 -12.29 -15.73
C ASN A 430 -2.25 -11.89 -17.19
N ASP A 431 -2.65 -10.68 -17.59
CA ASP A 431 -2.41 -10.16 -18.93
C ASP A 431 -1.14 -9.29 -19.03
N GLY A 432 -0.54 -8.95 -17.88
CA GLY A 432 0.77 -8.29 -17.78
C GLY A 432 0.72 -6.79 -17.58
N ASP A 433 -0.43 -6.25 -17.22
CA ASP A 433 -0.51 -4.90 -16.68
C ASP A 433 -1.13 -4.89 -15.28
N LEU A 434 -0.93 -3.79 -14.54
CA LEU A 434 -1.38 -3.70 -13.16
C LEU A 434 -2.78 -3.13 -13.08
N ASP A 435 -3.65 -3.89 -12.46
CA ASP A 435 -5.01 -3.56 -12.08
C ASP A 435 -5.08 -3.06 -10.64
N PHE A 436 -6.25 -2.65 -10.16
CA PHE A 436 -6.40 -2.33 -8.75
C PHE A 436 -7.81 -2.55 -8.19
N PHE A 437 -7.86 -2.81 -6.90
CA PHE A 437 -9.09 -2.97 -6.13
C PHE A 437 -9.19 -1.93 -5.04
N VAL A 438 -10.35 -1.26 -4.93
CA VAL A 438 -10.59 -0.16 -3.99
C VAL A 438 -11.75 -0.49 -3.06
N LEU A 439 -11.53 -0.30 -1.75
CA LEU A 439 -12.59 -0.30 -0.75
C LEU A 439 -13.12 1.11 -0.49
N ASN A 440 -14.43 1.24 -0.60
CA ASN A 440 -15.14 2.48 -0.32
C ASN A 440 -16.03 2.30 0.90
N ILE A 441 -16.08 3.28 1.79
CA ILE A 441 -16.98 3.25 2.96
C ILE A 441 -18.42 3.45 2.48
N ASP A 442 -19.29 2.55 2.91
CA ASP A 442 -20.74 2.58 2.67
C ASP A 442 -21.11 2.78 1.18
N GLN A 443 -20.26 2.22 0.33
CA GLN A 443 -20.40 2.18 -1.11
C GLN A 443 -19.83 0.83 -1.62
N PRO A 444 -20.25 0.36 -2.82
CA PRO A 444 -19.62 -0.81 -3.42
C PRO A 444 -18.11 -0.62 -3.57
N SER A 445 -17.35 -1.67 -3.29
CA SER A 445 -15.95 -1.76 -3.71
C SER A 445 -15.86 -1.74 -5.24
N VAL A 446 -14.70 -1.37 -5.77
CA VAL A 446 -14.51 -1.25 -7.22
C VAL A 446 -13.26 -2.04 -7.63
N LEU A 447 -13.42 -2.95 -8.61
CA LEU A 447 -12.32 -3.64 -9.29
C LEU A 447 -12.10 -2.98 -10.65
N LEU A 448 -10.94 -2.41 -10.86
CA LEU A 448 -10.53 -1.69 -12.05
C LEU A 448 -9.52 -2.54 -12.82
N ARG A 449 -9.89 -2.91 -14.07
CA ARG A 449 -8.98 -3.54 -15.00
C ARG A 449 -8.27 -2.48 -15.83
N ASN A 450 -6.97 -2.62 -15.96
CA ASN A 450 -6.14 -1.84 -16.86
C ASN A 450 -6.33 -2.34 -18.30
N ASP A 451 -6.69 -1.49 -19.22
CA ASP A 451 -6.84 -1.85 -20.64
C ASP A 451 -5.73 -1.17 -21.46
N GLY A 452 -4.53 -1.75 -21.45
CA GLY A 452 -3.47 -1.37 -22.38
C GLY A 452 -2.10 -1.00 -21.78
N GLY A 453 -1.86 -1.19 -20.51
CA GLY A 453 -0.52 -1.11 -19.92
C GLY A 453 0.44 -2.12 -20.56
N ASN A 454 -0.06 -3.31 -20.88
CA ASN A 454 0.68 -4.41 -21.51
C ASN A 454 1.02 -4.19 -23.00
N ARG A 455 0.72 -3.03 -23.58
CA ARG A 455 1.28 -2.62 -24.89
C ARG A 455 2.79 -2.41 -24.86
N ASN A 456 3.35 -2.16 -23.69
CA ASN A 456 4.77 -2.18 -23.39
C ASN A 456 5.19 -3.54 -22.86
N ASN A 457 6.50 -3.84 -22.91
CA ASN A 457 7.02 -5.08 -22.36
C ASN A 457 7.13 -5.00 -20.84
N TRP A 458 7.05 -6.16 -20.19
CA TRP A 458 7.04 -6.29 -18.73
C TRP A 458 7.66 -7.63 -18.28
N ILE A 459 7.86 -7.78 -16.99
CA ILE A 459 8.11 -9.05 -16.32
C ILE A 459 7.53 -8.99 -14.90
N ALA A 460 6.91 -10.09 -14.47
CA ALA A 460 6.50 -10.28 -13.09
C ALA A 460 7.28 -11.45 -12.45
N LEU A 461 7.80 -11.23 -11.23
CA LEU A 461 8.67 -12.18 -10.54
C LEU A 461 7.98 -12.72 -9.29
N ARG A 462 7.78 -14.04 -9.22
CA ARG A 462 7.45 -14.75 -7.99
C ARG A 462 8.74 -15.23 -7.35
N LEU A 463 9.07 -14.73 -6.18
CA LEU A 463 10.24 -15.16 -5.42
C LEU A 463 9.86 -16.32 -4.49
N VAL A 464 10.76 -17.32 -4.39
CA VAL A 464 10.56 -18.46 -3.49
C VAL A 464 11.85 -18.71 -2.71
N GLY A 465 11.84 -18.41 -1.42
CA GLY A 465 12.95 -18.67 -0.51
C GLY A 465 13.14 -20.17 -0.22
N THR A 466 14.36 -20.55 0.04
CA THR A 466 14.75 -21.91 0.48
C THR A 466 15.60 -21.90 1.74
N LYS A 467 16.34 -20.82 1.95
CA LYS A 467 17.13 -20.52 3.15
C LYS A 467 16.58 -19.28 3.84
N SER A 468 16.11 -18.32 3.06
CA SER A 468 15.32 -17.17 3.50
C SER A 468 13.86 -17.59 3.73
N ASN A 469 13.03 -16.71 4.29
CA ASN A 469 11.60 -16.96 4.40
C ASN A 469 11.00 -17.33 3.03
N LYS A 470 9.95 -18.15 3.07
CA LYS A 470 9.39 -18.78 1.87
C LYS A 470 8.91 -17.79 0.81
N ASP A 471 8.35 -16.67 1.25
CA ASP A 471 7.84 -15.61 0.36
C ASP A 471 8.94 -14.72 -0.23
N GLY A 472 10.18 -14.83 0.28
CA GLY A 472 11.28 -13.96 -0.11
C GLY A 472 11.10 -12.50 0.32
N ILE A 473 10.28 -12.22 1.34
CA ILE A 473 10.09 -10.87 1.89
C ILE A 473 11.44 -10.32 2.39
N GLY A 474 11.77 -9.08 1.97
CA GLY A 474 13.09 -8.45 2.16
C GLY A 474 14.10 -8.78 1.06
N ALA A 475 13.70 -9.51 0.00
CA ALA A 475 14.58 -9.73 -1.15
C ALA A 475 14.59 -8.49 -2.05
N ARG A 476 15.80 -7.96 -2.33
CA ARG A 476 16.02 -6.83 -3.25
C ARG A 476 16.28 -7.33 -4.65
N VAL A 477 15.52 -6.83 -5.61
CA VAL A 477 15.61 -7.20 -7.03
C VAL A 477 16.08 -6.02 -7.85
N THR A 478 17.08 -6.25 -8.69
CA THR A 478 17.51 -5.30 -9.72
C THR A 478 17.26 -5.90 -11.08
N VAL A 479 16.52 -5.21 -11.94
CA VAL A 479 16.26 -5.57 -13.34
C VAL A 479 16.98 -4.59 -14.25
N ARG A 480 17.83 -5.12 -15.15
CA ARG A 480 18.53 -4.32 -16.14
C ARG A 480 18.14 -4.76 -17.55
N ALA A 481 17.63 -3.80 -18.34
CA ALA A 481 17.21 -4.00 -19.73
C ALA A 481 17.69 -2.83 -20.59
N GLY A 482 18.79 -3.01 -21.34
CA GLY A 482 19.43 -1.96 -22.14
C GLY A 482 19.91 -0.79 -21.27
N ASP A 483 19.31 0.35 -21.48
CA ASP A 483 19.57 1.62 -20.74
C ASP A 483 18.76 1.78 -19.45
N LEU A 484 17.76 0.91 -19.22
CA LEU A 484 16.91 0.92 -18.03
C LEU A 484 17.50 0.04 -16.93
N THR A 485 17.53 0.57 -15.73
CA THR A 485 17.78 -0.20 -14.49
C THR A 485 16.71 0.17 -13.50
N GLN A 486 16.06 -0.82 -12.93
CA GLN A 486 15.03 -0.67 -11.90
C GLN A 486 15.41 -1.49 -10.67
N VAL A 487 15.05 -0.99 -9.51
CA VAL A 487 15.22 -1.67 -8.23
C VAL A 487 13.88 -1.71 -7.52
N ASP A 488 13.59 -2.86 -6.93
CA ASP A 488 12.42 -3.03 -6.08
C ASP A 488 12.74 -4.03 -4.96
N GLU A 489 11.95 -4.02 -3.89
CA GLU A 489 12.09 -4.92 -2.76
C GLU A 489 10.76 -5.63 -2.48
N LYS A 490 10.84 -6.92 -2.19
CA LYS A 490 9.66 -7.71 -1.84
C LYS A 490 9.15 -7.35 -0.45
N MET A 491 8.04 -6.63 -0.39
CA MET A 491 7.36 -6.23 0.83
C MET A 491 6.11 -7.07 1.11
N SER A 492 5.59 -7.03 2.34
CA SER A 492 4.39 -7.73 2.79
C SER A 492 3.18 -6.82 3.04
N ALA A 493 3.33 -5.52 2.84
CA ALA A 493 2.24 -4.54 2.92
C ALA A 493 2.61 -3.31 2.11
N SER A 494 1.60 -2.61 1.64
CA SER A 494 1.70 -1.33 0.93
C SER A 494 0.41 -0.54 1.13
N SER A 495 0.38 0.70 0.65
CA SER A 495 -0.82 1.51 0.62
C SER A 495 -1.42 1.75 2.02
N TYR A 496 -2.74 1.71 2.16
CA TYR A 496 -3.45 1.92 3.41
C TYR A 496 -4.07 0.61 3.89
N LEU A 497 -3.52 0.04 4.97
CA LEU A 497 -4.00 -1.17 5.63
C LEU A 497 -4.14 -2.39 4.69
N SER A 498 -3.42 -2.37 3.57
CA SER A 498 -3.65 -3.27 2.43
C SER A 498 -2.37 -3.99 2.03
N GLN A 499 -2.51 -4.90 1.08
CA GLN A 499 -1.39 -5.62 0.49
C GLN A 499 -1.62 -5.83 -1.01
N ASN A 500 -0.60 -5.51 -1.81
CA ASN A 500 -0.58 -5.70 -3.25
C ASN A 500 -0.33 -7.16 -3.64
N ASP A 501 -0.41 -7.42 -4.94
CA ASP A 501 0.04 -8.67 -5.55
C ASP A 501 1.44 -9.06 -5.02
N PRO A 502 1.63 -10.30 -4.54
CA PRO A 502 2.91 -10.73 -4.02
C PRO A 502 4.01 -10.88 -5.09
N ARG A 503 3.72 -10.70 -6.37
CA ARG A 503 4.71 -10.70 -7.45
C ARG A 503 5.30 -9.31 -7.64
N LEU A 504 6.63 -9.21 -7.80
CA LEU A 504 7.28 -7.96 -8.18
C LEU A 504 7.08 -7.72 -9.67
N HIS A 505 6.55 -6.56 -10.03
CA HIS A 505 6.25 -6.19 -11.41
C HIS A 505 7.23 -5.12 -11.92
N PHE A 506 7.76 -5.31 -13.14
CA PHE A 506 8.68 -4.39 -13.78
C PHE A 506 8.23 -4.11 -15.22
N GLY A 507 7.83 -2.89 -15.51
CA GLY A 507 7.62 -2.42 -16.87
C GLY A 507 8.96 -2.17 -17.58
N LEU A 508 9.02 -2.47 -18.87
CA LEU A 508 10.28 -2.46 -19.64
C LEU A 508 10.23 -1.56 -20.86
N GLY A 509 9.13 -0.84 -21.07
CA GLY A 509 8.89 -0.06 -22.27
C GLY A 509 8.95 -0.92 -23.53
N LYS A 510 9.70 -0.47 -24.52
CA LYS A 510 9.90 -1.21 -25.78
C LYS A 510 11.14 -2.10 -25.81
N ARG A 511 11.80 -2.34 -24.68
CA ARG A 511 13.03 -3.13 -24.61
C ARG A 511 12.70 -4.61 -24.83
N PRO A 512 13.33 -5.29 -25.81
CA PRO A 512 12.90 -6.62 -26.25
C PRO A 512 13.44 -7.78 -25.38
N LYS A 513 14.31 -7.49 -24.41
CA LYS A 513 14.91 -8.48 -23.52
C LYS A 513 15.42 -7.82 -22.24
N ILE A 514 15.59 -8.65 -21.21
CA ILE A 514 16.25 -8.29 -19.96
C ILE A 514 17.68 -8.83 -20.02
N ASP A 515 18.68 -7.97 -19.81
CA ASP A 515 20.09 -8.35 -19.85
C ASP A 515 20.50 -9.11 -18.58
N GLU A 516 20.05 -8.64 -17.41
CA GLU A 516 20.35 -9.30 -16.12
C GLU A 516 19.24 -8.98 -15.09
N ILE A 517 18.81 -9.99 -14.35
CA ILE A 517 18.07 -9.86 -13.10
C ILE A 517 19.02 -10.29 -11.98
N THR A 518 19.20 -9.42 -10.99
CA THR A 518 19.94 -9.73 -9.77
C THR A 518 18.97 -9.77 -8.60
N VAL A 519 18.92 -10.88 -7.88
CA VAL A 519 18.15 -11.05 -6.63
C VAL A 519 19.13 -11.16 -5.48
N LYS A 520 19.08 -10.19 -4.56
CA LYS A 520 19.79 -10.23 -3.28
C LYS A 520 18.79 -10.73 -2.24
N TRP A 521 18.90 -11.98 -1.88
CA TRP A 521 18.02 -12.65 -0.93
C TRP A 521 18.28 -12.17 0.51
N PRO A 522 17.27 -12.16 1.40
CA PRO A 522 17.39 -11.63 2.77
C PRO A 522 18.57 -12.17 3.57
N ARG A 523 18.88 -13.46 3.42
CA ARG A 523 20.01 -14.10 4.09
C ARG A 523 21.35 -13.96 3.37
N GLY A 524 21.45 -13.02 2.40
CA GLY A 524 22.69 -12.59 1.75
C GLY A 524 23.10 -13.39 0.52
N THR A 525 22.34 -14.41 0.09
CA THR A 525 22.58 -15.08 -1.19
C THR A 525 22.33 -14.09 -2.33
N VAL A 526 23.23 -14.02 -3.32
CA VAL A 526 23.04 -13.22 -4.53
C VAL A 526 22.91 -14.15 -5.73
N GLN A 527 21.77 -14.06 -6.41
CA GLN A 527 21.46 -14.85 -7.60
C GLN A 527 21.39 -13.94 -8.82
N LYS A 528 21.90 -14.42 -9.96
CA LYS A 528 21.87 -13.67 -11.23
C LYS A 528 21.29 -14.53 -12.33
N LEU A 529 20.30 -13.97 -13.03
CA LEU A 529 19.74 -14.54 -14.25
C LEU A 529 20.12 -13.63 -15.41
N ARG A 530 20.45 -14.18 -16.58
CA ARG A 530 20.88 -13.40 -17.75
C ARG A 530 20.07 -13.77 -18.98
N ASP A 531 19.96 -12.80 -19.92
CA ASP A 531 19.25 -12.96 -21.18
C ASP A 531 17.81 -13.48 -20.98
N VAL A 532 17.09 -12.88 -20.02
CA VAL A 532 15.73 -13.28 -19.66
C VAL A 532 14.73 -12.69 -20.67
N LYS A 533 13.74 -13.46 -21.05
CA LYS A 533 12.67 -13.00 -21.95
C LYS A 533 11.74 -12.04 -21.23
N VAL A 534 11.15 -11.12 -21.96
CA VAL A 534 10.08 -10.23 -21.50
C VAL A 534 8.70 -10.88 -21.60
N ASN A 535 7.68 -10.26 -21.04
CA ASN A 535 6.26 -10.64 -21.14
C ASN A 535 6.00 -12.04 -20.58
N GLN A 536 6.40 -12.25 -19.32
CA GLN A 536 6.19 -13.53 -18.64
C GLN A 536 6.14 -13.37 -17.11
N PHE A 537 5.47 -14.31 -16.49
CA PHE A 537 5.60 -14.59 -15.05
C PHE A 537 6.77 -15.55 -14.87
N LEU A 538 7.73 -15.18 -14.04
CA LEU A 538 8.93 -15.96 -13.78
C LEU A 538 9.06 -16.28 -12.29
N THR A 539 9.01 -17.58 -11.95
CA THR A 539 9.34 -18.01 -10.59
C THR A 539 10.86 -18.09 -10.43
N VAL A 540 11.40 -17.37 -9.46
CA VAL A 540 12.81 -17.38 -9.09
C VAL A 540 12.94 -18.02 -7.72
N THR A 541 13.54 -19.21 -7.67
CA THR A 541 13.79 -19.93 -6.42
C THR A 541 15.21 -19.66 -5.94
N GLU A 542 15.37 -19.38 -4.64
CA GLU A 542 16.68 -19.20 -3.99
C GLU A 542 17.54 -20.46 -4.15
N PRO A 543 18.83 -20.34 -4.57
CA PRO A 543 19.69 -21.50 -4.89
C PRO A 543 20.20 -22.26 -3.65
#